data_01d862c7212352e7f1900e898e2abbe4
#
_entry.id   01d862c7212352e7f1900e898e2abbe4
#
_cell.length_a   1.000
_cell.length_b   1.000
_cell.length_c   1.000
_cell.angle_alpha   90.00
_cell.angle_beta   90.00
_cell.angle_gamma   90.00
#
_symmetry.space_group_name_H-M   'P 1'
#
loop_
_entity.id
_entity.type
_entity.pdbx_description
1 polymer ?
#
loop_
_entity_poly.entity_id
_entity_poly.type
_entity_poly.pdbx_seq_one_letter_code
_entity_poly.pdbx_strand_id
1 'polypeptide(L)'
;GNERGVISIINQLSEKGVDVVDDNDGLYHVSGHANRPDLKRMHQITQPQMVIPMHGEHRHLRAHSKLAQDSGLPALICVNGMMLDLSGNAPKVAEYIETGRRYLDGSIQVGALDGVVRDRIRLALNGHVIVNVILDDENDMLGEPWVETRGLSEMGHAGAPLVDLLEEDLSQFIGRAGGKTRGDDDKMEQGFKRLVRQTCQAEIGKSPEVTVIVSNLM
;
A
#
# COMPACT_ATOMS: atom_id res chain seq x y z
N GLY A 1 6.65 -13.91 10.74
CA GLY A 1 6.60 -12.99 9.60
C GLY A 1 7.19 -13.55 8.31
N ASN A 2 7.80 -14.75 8.33
CA ASN A 2 8.46 -15.33 7.14
C ASN A 2 7.81 -16.66 6.69
N GLU A 3 6.59 -16.93 7.14
CA GLU A 3 5.91 -18.22 6.90
C GLU A 3 5.80 -18.54 5.40
N ARG A 4 5.50 -17.54 4.56
CA ARG A 4 5.43 -17.73 3.10
C ARG A 4 6.77 -18.13 2.49
N GLY A 5 7.87 -17.54 2.97
CA GLY A 5 9.22 -17.88 2.52
C GLY A 5 9.61 -19.29 2.93
N VAL A 6 9.31 -19.67 4.17
CA VAL A 6 9.56 -21.03 4.69
C VAL A 6 8.77 -22.07 3.90
N ILE A 7 7.46 -21.86 3.69
CA ILE A 7 6.62 -22.77 2.88
C ILE A 7 7.18 -22.91 1.46
N SER A 8 7.63 -21.83 0.84
CA SER A 8 8.23 -21.87 -0.50
C SER A 8 9.49 -22.74 -0.53
N ILE A 9 10.35 -22.64 0.49
CA ILE A 9 11.57 -23.47 0.61
C ILE A 9 11.19 -24.94 0.78
N ILE A 10 10.25 -25.25 1.67
CA ILE A 10 9.76 -26.61 1.91
C ILE A 10 9.23 -27.22 0.61
N ASN A 11 8.41 -26.47 -0.14
CA ASN A 11 7.87 -26.94 -1.42
C ASN A 11 8.98 -27.25 -2.43
N GLN A 12 9.97 -26.37 -2.58
CA GLN A 12 11.11 -26.58 -3.49
C GLN A 12 11.96 -27.81 -3.11
N LEU A 13 12.11 -28.09 -1.82
CA LEU A 13 12.80 -29.28 -1.33
C LEU A 13 11.98 -30.55 -1.62
N SER A 14 10.67 -30.48 -1.35
CA SER A 14 9.73 -31.59 -1.63
C SER A 14 9.66 -31.92 -3.11
N GLU A 15 9.66 -30.95 -4.01
CA GLU A 15 9.72 -31.17 -5.47
C GLU A 15 10.99 -31.91 -5.91
N LYS A 16 12.06 -31.81 -5.15
CA LYS A 16 13.32 -32.54 -5.37
C LYS A 16 13.35 -33.90 -4.67
N GLY A 17 12.25 -34.33 -4.05
CA GLY A 17 12.17 -35.62 -3.35
C GLY A 17 12.88 -35.61 -1.99
N VAL A 18 13.11 -34.45 -1.38
CA VAL A 18 13.71 -34.32 -0.04
C VAL A 18 12.59 -34.33 1.00
N ASP A 19 12.72 -35.20 1.99
CA ASP A 19 11.86 -35.19 3.16
C ASP A 19 12.29 -34.07 4.10
N VAL A 20 11.37 -33.18 4.43
CA VAL A 20 11.61 -32.05 5.32
C VAL A 20 11.00 -32.37 6.67
N VAL A 21 11.83 -32.29 7.72
CA VAL A 21 11.42 -32.45 9.13
C VAL A 21 11.35 -31.06 9.76
N ASP A 22 10.20 -30.74 10.34
CA ASP A 22 9.98 -29.46 11.03
C ASP A 22 9.44 -29.64 12.45
N ASP A 23 9.09 -28.54 13.12
CA ASP A 23 8.59 -28.56 14.50
C ASP A 23 7.25 -29.28 14.69
N ASN A 24 6.52 -29.62 13.61
CA ASN A 24 5.30 -30.39 13.68
C ASN A 24 5.60 -31.90 13.81
N ASP A 25 6.79 -32.33 13.40
CA ASP A 25 7.23 -33.73 13.45
C ASP A 25 7.85 -34.09 14.80
N GLY A 26 8.21 -33.09 15.62
CA GLY A 26 8.80 -33.29 16.93
C GLY A 26 9.40 -32.03 17.56
N LEU A 27 10.01 -32.19 18.74
CA LEU A 27 10.66 -31.09 19.45
C LEU A 27 12.10 -30.89 18.97
N TYR A 28 12.27 -30.42 17.75
CA TYR A 28 13.59 -30.21 17.14
C TYR A 28 14.16 -28.79 17.32
N HIS A 29 13.31 -27.84 17.71
CA HIS A 29 13.68 -26.45 17.87
C HIS A 29 13.20 -25.91 19.22
N VAL A 30 14.03 -25.09 19.84
CA VAL A 30 13.67 -24.31 21.02
C VAL A 30 13.56 -22.85 20.62
N SER A 31 12.39 -22.25 20.83
CA SER A 31 12.18 -20.84 20.53
C SER A 31 13.18 -19.96 21.27
N GLY A 32 13.78 -18.99 20.56
CA GLY A 32 14.58 -17.95 21.16
C GLY A 32 13.81 -16.94 22.01
N HIS A 33 12.46 -16.97 21.93
CA HIS A 33 11.61 -16.12 22.75
C HIS A 33 11.27 -16.81 24.07
N ALA A 34 11.33 -16.03 25.17
CA ALA A 34 10.98 -16.50 26.48
C ALA A 34 9.50 -16.94 26.54
N ASN A 35 9.26 -18.10 27.13
CA ASN A 35 7.93 -18.59 27.41
C ASN A 35 7.40 -18.07 28.78
N ARG A 36 6.18 -18.43 29.16
CA ARG A 36 5.57 -17.99 30.44
C ARG A 36 6.38 -18.38 31.68
N PRO A 37 6.86 -19.64 31.83
CA PRO A 37 7.73 -20.02 32.93
C PRO A 37 9.01 -19.19 33.00
N ASP A 38 9.66 -18.92 31.87
CA ASP A 38 10.89 -18.14 31.81
C ASP A 38 10.65 -16.69 32.26
N LEU A 39 9.58 -16.06 31.76
CA LEU A 39 9.19 -14.71 32.17
C LEU A 39 8.89 -14.65 33.67
N LYS A 40 8.15 -15.62 34.20
CA LYS A 40 7.89 -15.71 35.64
C LYS A 40 9.18 -15.84 36.44
N ARG A 41 10.09 -16.70 35.98
CA ARG A 41 11.40 -16.87 36.62
C ARG A 41 12.24 -15.61 36.57
N MET A 42 12.22 -14.91 35.45
CA MET A 42 12.90 -13.61 35.29
C MET A 42 12.36 -12.58 36.27
N HIS A 43 11.03 -12.45 36.42
CA HIS A 43 10.43 -11.55 37.41
C HIS A 43 10.86 -11.89 38.85
N GLN A 44 10.98 -13.18 39.17
CA GLN A 44 11.43 -13.64 40.51
C GLN A 44 12.90 -13.28 40.77
N ILE A 45 13.77 -13.37 39.75
CA ILE A 45 15.20 -13.06 39.85
C ILE A 45 15.43 -11.56 39.93
N THR A 46 14.79 -10.80 39.04
CA THR A 46 15.03 -9.35 38.92
C THR A 46 14.24 -8.52 39.94
N GLN A 47 13.14 -9.07 40.46
CA GLN A 47 12.22 -8.40 41.38
C GLN A 47 11.88 -6.96 40.94
N PRO A 48 11.37 -6.79 39.70
CA PRO A 48 11.13 -5.47 39.15
C PRO A 48 10.05 -4.74 39.92
N GLN A 49 10.18 -3.42 40.02
CA GLN A 49 9.15 -2.56 40.63
C GLN A 49 7.86 -2.54 39.80
N MET A 50 7.99 -2.64 38.47
CA MET A 50 6.88 -2.70 37.51
C MET A 50 7.31 -3.40 36.22
N VAL A 51 6.36 -3.82 35.40
CA VAL A 51 6.61 -4.51 34.13
C VAL A 51 5.94 -3.77 32.98
N ILE A 52 6.71 -3.40 31.97
CA ILE A 52 6.21 -2.82 30.73
C ILE A 52 6.55 -3.78 29.59
N PRO A 53 5.60 -4.63 29.16
CA PRO A 53 5.81 -5.52 28.04
C PRO A 53 6.01 -4.71 26.74
N MET A 54 7.02 -5.06 25.95
CA MET A 54 7.30 -4.43 24.68
C MET A 54 7.82 -5.47 23.67
N HIS A 55 7.91 -5.08 22.42
CA HIS A 55 8.42 -5.92 21.33
C HIS A 55 7.60 -7.19 21.12
N GLY A 56 6.38 -7.04 20.62
CA GLY A 56 5.50 -8.15 20.29
C GLY A 56 4.15 -7.69 19.76
N GLU A 57 3.37 -8.62 19.27
CA GLU A 57 1.98 -8.34 18.95
C GLU A 57 1.17 -8.04 20.20
N HIS A 58 0.10 -7.25 20.11
CA HIS A 58 -0.71 -6.84 21.25
C HIS A 58 -1.18 -8.03 22.12
N ARG A 59 -1.49 -9.18 21.51
CA ARG A 59 -1.85 -10.41 22.24
C ARG A 59 -0.73 -10.89 23.18
N HIS A 60 0.54 -10.79 22.75
CA HIS A 60 1.70 -11.17 23.55
C HIS A 60 1.93 -10.17 24.69
N LEU A 61 1.83 -8.87 24.39
CA LEU A 61 1.94 -7.82 25.41
C LEU A 61 0.87 -7.98 26.49
N ARG A 62 -0.37 -8.29 26.08
CA ARG A 62 -1.48 -8.54 26.99
C ARG A 62 -1.23 -9.77 27.87
N ALA A 63 -0.74 -10.87 27.30
CA ALA A 63 -0.44 -12.09 28.04
C ALA A 63 0.68 -11.88 29.07
N HIS A 64 1.73 -11.12 28.70
CA HIS A 64 2.83 -10.81 29.61
C HIS A 64 2.40 -9.82 30.71
N SER A 65 1.64 -8.78 30.39
CA SER A 65 1.09 -7.85 31.38
C SER A 65 0.23 -8.59 32.41
N LYS A 66 -0.65 -9.51 31.94
CA LYS A 66 -1.45 -10.33 32.84
C LYS A 66 -0.60 -11.23 33.72
N LEU A 67 0.45 -11.86 33.18
CA LEU A 67 1.38 -12.69 33.97
C LEU A 67 2.03 -11.90 35.11
N ALA A 68 2.44 -10.66 34.83
CA ALA A 68 3.03 -9.77 35.83
C ALA A 68 2.01 -9.40 36.92
N GLN A 69 0.80 -9.00 36.52
CA GLN A 69 -0.29 -8.65 37.45
C GLN A 69 -0.71 -9.83 38.33
N ASP A 70 -0.83 -11.03 37.75
CA ASP A 70 -1.12 -12.25 38.48
C ASP A 70 -0.03 -12.61 39.53
N SER A 71 1.17 -12.06 39.34
CA SER A 71 2.31 -12.17 40.27
C SER A 71 2.43 -10.98 41.23
N GLY A 72 1.45 -10.07 41.26
CA GLY A 72 1.41 -8.91 42.12
C GLY A 72 2.29 -7.73 41.65
N LEU A 73 2.81 -7.77 40.41
CA LEU A 73 3.61 -6.69 39.84
C LEU A 73 2.70 -5.71 39.07
N PRO A 74 2.81 -4.41 39.33
CA PRO A 74 2.16 -3.40 38.46
C PRO A 74 2.64 -3.55 37.02
N ALA A 75 1.70 -3.60 36.08
CA ALA A 75 2.04 -3.73 34.66
C ALA A 75 1.06 -2.96 33.78
N LEU A 76 1.57 -2.34 32.71
CA LEU A 76 0.81 -1.60 31.72
C LEU A 76 1.33 -1.93 30.33
N ILE A 77 0.41 -2.14 29.39
CA ILE A 77 0.76 -2.30 27.97
C ILE A 77 1.04 -0.93 27.41
N CYS A 78 2.24 -0.76 26.82
CA CYS A 78 2.63 0.45 26.10
C CYS A 78 2.61 0.18 24.60
N VAL A 79 1.83 0.96 23.87
CA VAL A 79 1.78 0.93 22.41
C VAL A 79 2.45 2.18 21.84
N ASN A 80 2.78 2.17 20.54
CA ASN A 80 3.37 3.33 19.89
C ASN A 80 2.52 4.58 20.10
N GLY A 81 3.16 5.68 20.46
CA GLY A 81 2.51 6.94 20.78
C GLY A 81 2.15 7.15 22.25
N MET A 82 2.23 6.11 23.09
CA MET A 82 2.04 6.29 24.53
C MET A 82 3.35 6.67 25.22
N MET A 83 3.36 7.78 25.91
CA MET A 83 4.42 8.17 26.83
C MET A 83 4.01 7.77 28.27
N LEU A 84 4.86 7.03 28.95
CA LEU A 84 4.58 6.54 30.30
C LEU A 84 5.41 7.32 31.34
N ASP A 85 4.76 7.68 32.44
CA ASP A 85 5.42 8.09 33.68
C ASP A 85 5.70 6.85 34.52
N LEU A 86 6.97 6.59 34.80
CA LEU A 86 7.47 5.48 35.61
C LEU A 86 8.03 5.94 36.97
N SER A 87 7.85 7.18 37.35
CA SER A 87 8.40 7.75 38.61
C SER A 87 7.67 7.27 39.87
N GLY A 88 6.45 6.72 39.71
CA GLY A 88 5.63 6.22 40.83
C GLY A 88 5.78 4.73 41.07
N ASN A 89 4.92 4.18 41.93
CA ASN A 89 4.88 2.75 42.26
C ASN A 89 4.18 1.89 41.20
N ALA A 90 3.55 2.52 40.22
CA ALA A 90 2.89 1.85 39.07
C ALA A 90 3.01 2.73 37.82
N PRO A 91 3.10 2.12 36.64
CA PRO A 91 3.19 2.87 35.39
C PRO A 91 1.87 3.62 35.11
N LYS A 92 1.97 4.85 34.61
CA LYS A 92 0.81 5.67 34.21
C LYS A 92 1.04 6.24 32.82
N VAL A 93 -0.03 6.42 32.07
CA VAL A 93 0.06 7.18 30.81
C VAL A 93 0.20 8.66 31.15
N ALA A 94 1.29 9.26 30.75
CA ALA A 94 1.56 10.69 30.92
C ALA A 94 0.99 11.49 29.76
N GLU A 95 1.20 11.00 28.53
CA GLU A 95 0.84 11.74 27.31
C GLU A 95 0.67 10.76 26.14
N TYR A 96 -0.06 11.19 25.12
CA TYR A 96 -0.07 10.55 23.81
C TYR A 96 0.62 11.46 22.79
N ILE A 97 1.70 10.99 22.19
CA ILE A 97 2.42 11.69 21.15
C ILE A 97 2.00 11.18 19.77
N GLU A 98 1.94 12.09 18.82
CA GLU A 98 1.63 11.73 17.44
C GLU A 98 2.70 10.81 16.88
N THR A 99 2.26 9.69 16.31
CA THR A 99 3.12 8.71 15.66
C THR A 99 2.67 8.48 14.22
N GLY A 100 3.62 8.20 13.35
CA GLY A 100 3.34 7.92 11.96
C GLY A 100 4.43 7.07 11.32
N ARG A 101 4.17 6.63 10.10
CA ARG A 101 5.18 5.96 9.28
C ARG A 101 5.85 6.97 8.37
N ARG A 102 7.17 6.95 8.32
CA ARG A 102 7.96 7.62 7.31
C ARG A 102 8.64 6.56 6.45
N TYR A 103 8.65 6.78 5.15
CA TYR A 103 9.31 5.92 4.18
C TYR A 103 10.56 6.63 3.67
N LEU A 104 11.63 5.89 3.48
CA LEU A 104 12.80 6.40 2.79
C LEU A 104 12.59 6.22 1.28
N ASP A 105 12.51 7.32 0.56
CA ASP A 105 12.34 7.37 -0.88
C ASP A 105 13.62 7.92 -1.53
N GLY A 106 14.48 7.03 -1.96
CA GLY A 106 15.84 7.40 -2.34
C GLY A 106 16.59 7.94 -1.13
N SER A 107 16.90 9.24 -1.13
CA SER A 107 17.56 9.96 -0.03
C SER A 107 16.61 10.84 0.80
N ILE A 108 15.31 10.83 0.49
CA ILE A 108 14.33 11.74 1.10
C ILE A 108 13.33 10.94 1.94
N GLN A 109 13.01 11.44 3.13
CA GLN A 109 11.96 10.88 3.94
C GLN A 109 10.59 11.46 3.53
N VAL A 110 9.66 10.56 3.18
CA VAL A 110 8.27 10.91 2.86
C VAL A 110 7.33 10.34 3.92
N GLY A 111 6.32 11.10 4.30
CA GLY A 111 5.29 10.63 5.22
C GLY A 111 4.33 9.66 4.53
N ALA A 112 3.73 8.77 5.31
CA ALA A 112 2.74 7.82 4.76
C ALA A 112 1.50 8.53 4.17
N LEU A 113 1.21 9.74 4.62
CA LEU A 113 0.07 10.56 4.17
C LEU A 113 0.42 11.58 3.10
N ASP A 114 1.68 11.73 2.72
CA ASP A 114 2.16 12.73 1.75
C ASP A 114 1.67 12.50 0.31
N GLY A 115 0.99 11.40 0.06
CA GLY A 115 0.44 11.09 -1.26
C GLY A 115 1.38 10.26 -2.14
N VAL A 116 2.68 10.46 -2.09
CA VAL A 116 3.69 9.80 -2.96
C VAL A 116 3.56 8.28 -2.96
N VAL A 117 3.51 7.66 -1.78
CA VAL A 117 3.39 6.20 -1.65
C VAL A 117 2.03 5.72 -2.15
N ARG A 118 0.98 6.46 -1.83
CA ARG A 118 -0.39 6.17 -2.29
C ARG A 118 -0.49 6.23 -3.81
N ASP A 119 0.10 7.25 -4.43
CA ASP A 119 0.07 7.43 -5.89
C ASP A 119 0.83 6.31 -6.60
N ARG A 120 1.98 5.90 -6.08
CA ARG A 120 2.70 4.71 -6.59
C ARG A 120 1.89 3.44 -6.50
N ILE A 121 1.18 3.23 -5.39
CA ILE A 121 0.29 2.06 -5.24
C ILE A 121 -0.84 2.12 -6.27
N ARG A 122 -1.44 3.29 -6.50
CA ARG A 122 -2.49 3.48 -7.50
C ARG A 122 -1.99 3.19 -8.92
N LEU A 123 -0.84 3.74 -9.29
CA LEU A 123 -0.19 3.46 -10.57
C LEU A 123 0.11 1.96 -10.74
N ALA A 124 0.66 1.32 -9.72
CA ALA A 124 0.98 -0.11 -9.76
C ALA A 124 -0.25 -1.01 -9.89
N LEU A 125 -1.37 -0.66 -9.24
CA LEU A 125 -2.59 -1.46 -9.25
C LEU A 125 -3.47 -1.21 -10.48
N ASN A 126 -3.52 0.04 -10.96
CA ASN A 126 -4.50 0.46 -11.98
C ASN A 126 -3.86 0.78 -13.33
N GLY A 127 -2.54 0.95 -13.39
CA GLY A 127 -1.86 1.42 -14.57
C GLY A 127 -2.04 2.92 -14.82
N HIS A 128 -1.50 3.39 -15.94
CA HIS A 128 -1.52 4.80 -16.32
C HIS A 128 -1.76 4.95 -17.82
N VAL A 129 -2.55 5.94 -18.18
CA VAL A 129 -2.78 6.36 -19.57
C VAL A 129 -2.36 7.81 -19.73
N ILE A 130 -1.59 8.10 -20.76
CA ILE A 130 -1.21 9.45 -21.18
C ILE A 130 -1.95 9.74 -22.48
N VAL A 131 -2.64 10.86 -22.53
CA VAL A 131 -3.35 11.37 -23.71
C VAL A 131 -2.73 12.70 -24.10
N ASN A 132 -2.35 12.84 -25.35
CA ASN A 132 -1.90 14.11 -25.92
C ASN A 132 -2.81 14.48 -27.10
N VAL A 133 -3.32 15.71 -27.09
CA VAL A 133 -4.17 16.27 -28.14
C VAL A 133 -3.64 17.65 -28.52
N ILE A 134 -3.55 17.90 -29.81
CA ILE A 134 -3.14 19.19 -30.36
C ILE A 134 -4.36 19.84 -31.02
N LEU A 135 -4.64 21.07 -30.64
CA LEU A 135 -5.72 21.88 -31.21
C LEU A 135 -5.14 23.09 -31.94
N ASP A 136 -5.82 23.55 -33.00
CA ASP A 136 -5.52 24.80 -33.67
C ASP A 136 -6.17 26.01 -32.99
N ASP A 137 -6.05 27.19 -33.60
CA ASP A 137 -6.61 28.46 -33.11
C ASP A 137 -8.16 28.51 -33.18
N GLU A 138 -8.78 27.61 -33.94
CA GLU A 138 -10.26 27.45 -33.98
C GLU A 138 -10.72 26.38 -32.99
N ASN A 139 -9.83 25.77 -32.21
CA ASN A 139 -10.03 24.65 -31.33
C ASN A 139 -10.46 23.36 -32.06
N ASP A 140 -10.06 23.20 -33.29
CA ASP A 140 -10.19 21.97 -34.04
C ASP A 140 -8.94 21.09 -33.87
N MET A 141 -9.13 19.78 -33.88
CA MET A 141 -8.04 18.84 -33.63
C MET A 141 -7.07 18.78 -34.83
N LEU A 142 -5.80 18.92 -34.54
CA LEU A 142 -4.72 18.74 -35.51
C LEU A 142 -4.15 17.32 -35.40
N GLY A 143 -4.51 16.47 -36.35
CA GLY A 143 -4.13 15.07 -36.36
C GLY A 143 -5.02 14.20 -35.47
N GLU A 144 -4.52 13.02 -35.13
CA GLU A 144 -5.21 12.08 -34.23
C GLU A 144 -4.72 12.25 -32.80
N PRO A 145 -5.57 11.95 -31.76
CA PRO A 145 -5.10 11.90 -30.39
C PRO A 145 -3.99 10.87 -30.26
N TRP A 146 -2.97 11.18 -29.53
CA TRP A 146 -1.92 10.22 -29.22
C TRP A 146 -2.12 9.66 -27.81
N VAL A 147 -2.09 8.33 -27.69
CA VAL A 147 -2.28 7.62 -26.44
C VAL A 147 -1.09 6.72 -26.13
N GLU A 148 -0.59 6.79 -24.90
CA GLU A 148 0.38 5.85 -24.38
C GLU A 148 -0.17 5.20 -23.10
N THR A 149 0.00 3.88 -22.99
CA THR A 149 -0.43 3.11 -21.81
C THR A 149 0.76 2.52 -21.07
N ARG A 150 0.69 2.48 -19.74
CA ARG A 150 1.70 1.87 -18.87
C ARG A 150 1.02 0.98 -17.82
N GLY A 151 1.47 -0.28 -17.74
CA GLY A 151 0.96 -1.24 -16.77
C GLY A 151 -0.48 -1.66 -17.01
N LEU A 152 -0.94 -1.64 -18.27
CA LEU A 152 -2.25 -2.09 -18.73
C LEU A 152 -2.08 -3.21 -19.76
N SER A 153 -3.18 -3.96 -20.02
CA SER A 153 -3.23 -4.92 -21.11
C SER A 153 -3.09 -4.20 -22.46
N GLU A 154 -2.34 -4.79 -23.38
CA GLU A 154 -2.22 -4.28 -24.75
C GLU A 154 -3.51 -4.47 -25.56
N MET A 155 -4.30 -5.50 -25.22
CA MET A 155 -5.53 -5.87 -25.93
C MET A 155 -6.74 -5.66 -25.04
N GLY A 156 -7.81 -5.13 -25.61
CA GLY A 156 -9.13 -5.05 -25.00
C GLY A 156 -9.88 -6.40 -25.05
N HIS A 157 -11.05 -6.46 -24.42
CA HIS A 157 -11.89 -7.66 -24.35
C HIS A 157 -12.30 -8.20 -25.74
N ALA A 158 -12.55 -7.30 -26.68
CA ALA A 158 -12.92 -7.66 -28.06
C ALA A 158 -11.73 -8.10 -28.93
N GLY A 159 -10.52 -8.15 -28.40
CA GLY A 159 -9.31 -8.51 -29.13
C GLY A 159 -8.74 -7.42 -30.02
N ALA A 160 -9.19 -6.18 -29.87
CA ALA A 160 -8.60 -4.99 -30.49
C ALA A 160 -7.51 -4.39 -29.58
N PRO A 161 -6.47 -3.73 -30.14
CA PRO A 161 -5.50 -3.00 -29.36
C PRO A 161 -6.16 -1.92 -28.50
N LEU A 162 -5.85 -1.86 -27.22
CA LEU A 162 -6.46 -0.92 -26.29
C LEU A 162 -6.18 0.54 -26.68
N VAL A 163 -4.98 0.80 -27.20
CA VAL A 163 -4.60 2.15 -27.65
C VAL A 163 -5.51 2.61 -28.80
N ASP A 164 -5.73 1.76 -29.81
CA ASP A 164 -6.58 2.08 -30.97
C ASP A 164 -8.02 2.40 -30.53
N LEU A 165 -8.56 1.61 -29.58
CA LEU A 165 -9.90 1.86 -29.03
C LEU A 165 -9.98 3.20 -28.30
N LEU A 166 -8.95 3.55 -27.54
CA LEU A 166 -8.88 4.82 -26.83
C LEU A 166 -8.76 6.01 -27.78
N GLU A 167 -7.92 5.90 -28.81
CA GLU A 167 -7.73 6.95 -29.83
C GLU A 167 -9.00 7.17 -30.63
N GLU A 168 -9.71 6.10 -31.01
CA GLU A 168 -11.01 6.20 -31.69
C GLU A 168 -12.06 6.89 -30.81
N ASP A 169 -12.22 6.47 -29.55
CA ASP A 169 -13.17 7.04 -28.61
C ASP A 169 -12.88 8.53 -28.35
N LEU A 170 -11.61 8.91 -28.19
CA LEU A 170 -11.18 10.28 -27.99
C LEU A 170 -11.49 11.15 -29.23
N SER A 171 -11.21 10.65 -30.44
CA SER A 171 -11.54 11.32 -31.71
C SER A 171 -13.04 11.55 -31.84
N GLN A 172 -13.85 10.54 -31.51
CA GLN A 172 -15.31 10.66 -31.51
C GLN A 172 -15.81 11.67 -30.48
N PHE A 173 -15.21 11.72 -29.30
CA PHE A 173 -15.57 12.69 -28.27
C PHE A 173 -15.30 14.11 -28.73
N ILE A 174 -14.12 14.39 -29.29
CA ILE A 174 -13.76 15.72 -29.81
C ILE A 174 -14.72 16.14 -30.94
N GLY A 175 -15.01 15.24 -31.88
CA GLY A 175 -15.92 15.50 -32.99
C GLY A 175 -17.37 15.83 -32.54
N ARG A 176 -17.79 15.32 -31.38
CA ARG A 176 -19.11 15.62 -30.80
C ARG A 176 -19.10 16.80 -29.83
N ALA A 177 -17.94 17.21 -29.35
CA ALA A 177 -17.80 18.31 -28.39
C ALA A 177 -18.17 19.64 -29.06
N GLY A 178 -19.06 20.40 -28.46
CA GLY A 178 -19.41 21.74 -28.92
C GLY A 178 -18.30 22.75 -28.69
N GLY A 179 -18.22 23.83 -29.47
CA GLY A 179 -17.18 24.83 -29.41
C GLY A 179 -16.89 25.40 -28.01
N LYS A 180 -17.92 25.54 -27.14
CA LYS A 180 -17.72 25.96 -25.73
C LYS A 180 -16.97 24.94 -24.87
N THR A 181 -17.02 23.66 -25.24
CA THR A 181 -16.29 22.59 -24.53
C THR A 181 -14.89 22.51 -25.07
N ARG A 182 -14.69 22.60 -26.37
CA ARG A 182 -13.39 22.57 -27.03
C ARG A 182 -12.49 23.74 -26.65
N GLY A 183 -13.08 24.94 -26.45
CA GLY A 183 -12.37 26.14 -25.99
C GLY A 183 -12.16 26.25 -24.47
N ASP A 184 -12.39 25.15 -23.71
CA ASP A 184 -12.24 25.11 -22.26
C ASP A 184 -11.38 23.88 -21.90
N ASP A 185 -10.10 24.12 -21.70
CA ASP A 185 -9.10 23.08 -21.45
C ASP A 185 -9.45 22.20 -20.25
N ASP A 186 -10.01 22.78 -19.18
CA ASP A 186 -10.41 22.03 -17.98
C ASP A 186 -11.56 21.06 -18.29
N LYS A 187 -12.52 21.47 -19.11
CA LYS A 187 -13.63 20.59 -19.54
C LYS A 187 -13.18 19.50 -20.47
N MET A 188 -12.25 19.82 -21.37
CA MET A 188 -11.64 18.84 -22.28
C MET A 188 -10.85 17.81 -21.46
N GLU A 189 -10.01 18.24 -20.55
CA GLU A 189 -9.22 17.36 -19.68
C GLU A 189 -10.12 16.43 -18.87
N GLN A 190 -11.15 16.96 -18.21
CA GLN A 190 -12.10 16.17 -17.43
C GLN A 190 -12.90 15.20 -18.30
N GLY A 191 -13.30 15.63 -19.50
CA GLY A 191 -13.98 14.80 -20.49
C GLY A 191 -13.13 13.61 -20.91
N PHE A 192 -11.90 13.85 -21.27
CA PHE A 192 -10.93 12.81 -21.67
C PHE A 192 -10.63 11.86 -20.52
N LYS A 193 -10.35 12.35 -19.31
CA LYS A 193 -10.12 11.51 -18.14
C LYS A 193 -11.30 10.57 -17.86
N ARG A 194 -12.53 11.08 -17.98
CA ARG A 194 -13.73 10.27 -17.78
C ARG A 194 -13.89 9.21 -18.87
N LEU A 195 -13.72 9.61 -20.13
CA LEU A 195 -13.85 8.70 -21.28
C LEU A 195 -12.83 7.56 -21.22
N VAL A 196 -11.55 7.88 -21.05
CA VAL A 196 -10.47 6.89 -20.92
C VAL A 196 -10.77 5.86 -19.82
N ARG A 197 -11.24 6.34 -18.65
CA ARG A 197 -11.60 5.42 -17.55
C ARG A 197 -12.81 4.55 -17.90
N GLN A 198 -13.79 5.07 -18.62
CA GLN A 198 -14.96 4.31 -19.06
C GLN A 198 -14.57 3.22 -20.06
N THR A 199 -13.77 3.56 -21.07
CA THR A 199 -13.30 2.60 -22.07
C THR A 199 -12.41 1.53 -21.42
N CYS A 200 -11.43 1.92 -20.60
CA CYS A 200 -10.59 0.96 -19.87
C CYS A 200 -11.42 0.07 -18.92
N GLN A 201 -12.45 0.61 -18.27
CA GLN A 201 -13.31 -0.19 -17.41
C GLN A 201 -14.14 -1.20 -18.20
N ALA A 202 -14.61 -0.84 -19.38
CA ALA A 202 -15.37 -1.72 -20.27
C ALA A 202 -14.49 -2.81 -20.87
N GLU A 203 -13.30 -2.43 -21.37
CA GLU A 203 -12.43 -3.31 -22.15
C GLU A 203 -11.52 -4.20 -21.31
N ILE A 204 -11.04 -3.73 -20.17
CA ILE A 204 -10.04 -4.45 -19.35
C ILE A 204 -10.38 -4.49 -17.85
N GLY A 205 -11.54 -3.96 -17.43
CA GLY A 205 -11.97 -3.96 -16.03
C GLY A 205 -11.07 -3.13 -15.09
N LYS A 206 -10.37 -2.11 -15.63
CA LYS A 206 -9.46 -1.24 -14.88
C LYS A 206 -9.86 0.22 -15.00
N SER A 207 -9.56 1.00 -13.94
CA SER A 207 -9.73 2.45 -13.93
C SER A 207 -8.38 3.12 -13.72
N PRO A 208 -7.61 3.38 -14.78
CA PRO A 208 -6.24 3.87 -14.69
C PRO A 208 -6.15 5.31 -14.17
N GLU A 209 -4.96 5.68 -13.71
CA GLU A 209 -4.60 7.09 -13.60
C GLU A 209 -4.43 7.66 -14.99
N VAL A 210 -4.89 8.90 -15.22
CA VAL A 210 -4.91 9.51 -16.55
C VAL A 210 -4.26 10.88 -16.50
N THR A 211 -3.25 11.07 -17.33
CA THR A 211 -2.65 12.37 -17.61
C THR A 211 -3.12 12.82 -19.00
N VAL A 212 -3.67 14.01 -19.07
CA VAL A 212 -4.09 14.64 -20.34
C VAL A 212 -3.24 15.88 -20.59
N ILE A 213 -2.74 16.00 -21.79
CA ILE A 213 -2.00 17.15 -22.28
C ILE A 213 -2.80 17.70 -23.46
N VAL A 214 -3.32 18.90 -23.32
CA VAL A 214 -3.95 19.65 -24.41
C VAL A 214 -2.98 20.75 -24.81
N SER A 215 -2.57 20.77 -26.07
CA SER A 215 -1.65 21.78 -26.64
C SER A 215 -2.37 22.59 -27.69
N ASN A 216 -2.47 23.90 -27.50
CA ASN A 216 -3.04 24.82 -28.47
C ASN A 216 -1.93 25.45 -29.27
N LEU A 217 -1.94 25.27 -30.62
CA LEU A 217 -1.04 25.93 -31.51
C LEU A 217 -1.66 27.30 -31.90
N MET A 218 -1.00 28.36 -31.46
CA MET A 218 -1.35 29.73 -31.83
C MET A 218 -0.69 30.10 -33.16
#